data_6f01f8f89a195b766fedb3a366c2802a
#
_entry.id   6f01f8f89a195b766fedb3a366c2802a
#
_cell.length_a   1.000
_cell.length_b   1.000
_cell.length_c   1.000
_cell.angle_alpha   90.00
_cell.angle_beta   90.00
_cell.angle_gamma   90.00
#
_symmetry.space_group_name_H-M   'P 1'
#
loop_
_entity.id
_entity.type
_entity.pdbx_description
1 polymer ?
#
loop_
_entity_poly.entity_id
_entity_poly.type
_entity_poly.pdbx_seq_one_letter_code
_entity_poly.pdbx_strand_id
1 'polypeptide(L)' 'MNTDTIGLNAGSVWAALNEADALGTKQLKKIAKIKTDKELFAALGWLAREGKINFEESEDGKELIISLVQG' A
#
# COMPACT_ATOMS: atom_id res chain seq x y z
N MET A 1 9.85 2.48 -13.84
CA MET A 1 9.43 1.50 -12.84
C MET A 1 9.99 0.14 -13.18
N ASN A 2 10.61 -0.51 -12.24
CA ASN A 2 11.17 -1.86 -12.42
C ASN A 2 11.02 -2.64 -11.11
N THR A 3 11.48 -3.90 -11.13
CA THR A 3 11.34 -4.77 -9.96
C THR A 3 12.00 -4.18 -8.71
N ASP A 4 13.17 -3.58 -8.87
CA ASP A 4 13.88 -2.98 -7.73
C ASP A 4 13.12 -1.81 -7.13
N THR A 5 12.58 -0.93 -7.97
CA THR A 5 11.82 0.20 -7.47
C THR A 5 10.48 -0.22 -6.89
N ILE A 6 9.87 -1.27 -7.45
CA ILE A 6 8.63 -1.82 -6.88
C ILE A 6 8.91 -2.35 -5.46
N GLY A 7 10.01 -3.08 -5.28
CA GLY A 7 10.38 -3.60 -3.97
C GLY A 7 10.69 -2.50 -2.97
N LEU A 8 11.40 -1.44 -3.39
CA LEU A 8 11.66 -0.29 -2.53
C LEU A 8 10.38 0.43 -2.14
N ASN A 9 9.48 0.63 -3.09
CA ASN A 9 8.18 1.25 -2.80
C ASN A 9 7.33 0.39 -1.88
N ALA A 10 7.39 -0.93 -2.06
CA ALA A 10 6.70 -1.86 -1.16
C ALA A 10 7.21 -1.71 0.28
N GLY A 11 8.52 -1.55 0.46
CA GLY A 11 9.10 -1.29 1.77
C GLY A 11 8.61 0.00 2.38
N SER A 12 8.50 1.07 1.59
CA SER A 12 7.98 2.36 2.04
C SER A 12 6.50 2.25 2.44
N VAL A 13 5.72 1.53 1.66
CA VAL A 13 4.31 1.28 1.97
C VAL A 13 4.19 0.49 3.27
N TRP A 14 4.98 -0.56 3.42
CA TRP A 14 4.97 -1.37 4.64
C TRP A 14 5.29 -0.53 5.86
N ALA A 15 6.32 0.33 5.76
CA ALA A 15 6.72 1.21 6.87
C ALA A 15 5.59 2.17 7.24
N ALA A 16 4.91 2.75 6.24
CA ALA A 16 3.79 3.65 6.49
C ALA A 16 2.64 2.92 7.20
N LEU A 17 2.33 1.71 6.76
CA LEU A 17 1.27 0.91 7.36
C LEU A 17 1.62 0.44 8.77
N ASN A 18 2.91 0.26 9.04
CA ASN A 18 3.37 -0.16 10.36
C ASN A 18 3.16 0.93 11.42
N GLU A 19 3.02 2.18 11.00
CA GLU A 19 2.79 3.32 11.89
C GLU A 19 1.31 3.65 12.05
N ALA A 20 0.42 2.92 11.39
CA ALA A 20 -1.01 3.20 11.40
C ALA A 20 -1.79 1.88 11.35
N ASP A 21 -3.04 1.90 11.85
CA ASP A 21 -3.87 0.70 11.79
C ASP A 21 -4.31 0.38 10.37
N ALA A 22 -4.71 1.41 9.63
CA ALA A 22 -5.15 1.28 8.25
C ALA A 22 -5.04 2.63 7.56
N LEU A 23 -4.79 2.63 6.26
CA LEU A 23 -4.69 3.85 5.48
C LEU A 23 -5.41 3.68 4.15
N GLY A 24 -6.13 4.71 3.75
CA GLY A 24 -6.67 4.78 2.40
C GLY A 24 -5.55 4.99 1.40
N THR A 25 -5.79 4.58 0.16
CA THR A 25 -4.74 4.62 -0.87
C THR A 25 -4.21 6.03 -1.12
N LYS A 26 -5.05 7.05 -1.08
CA LYS A 26 -4.60 8.43 -1.29
C LYS A 26 -3.64 8.88 -0.20
N GLN A 27 -3.98 8.60 1.05
CA GLN A 27 -3.14 8.96 2.18
C GLN A 27 -1.86 8.14 2.19
N LEU A 28 -1.98 6.85 1.90
CA LEU A 28 -0.83 5.96 1.83
C LEU A 28 0.17 6.41 0.78
N LYS A 29 -0.31 6.79 -0.40
CA LYS A 29 0.52 7.31 -1.47
C LYS A 29 1.31 8.54 -1.00
N LYS A 30 0.64 9.44 -0.28
CA LYS A 30 1.26 10.66 0.24
C LYS A 30 2.32 10.35 1.30
N ILE A 31 1.99 9.51 2.27
CA ILE A 31 2.89 9.16 3.37
C ILE A 31 4.11 8.39 2.86
N ALA A 32 3.89 7.44 1.95
CA ALA A 32 4.97 6.64 1.38
C ALA A 32 5.77 7.41 0.32
N LYS A 33 5.33 8.63 -0.03
CA LYS A 33 6.00 9.50 -1.00
C LYS A 33 6.09 8.85 -2.38
N ILE A 34 5.03 8.17 -2.79
CA ILE A 34 4.94 7.56 -4.11
C ILE A 34 4.23 8.54 -5.04
N LYS A 35 4.79 8.78 -6.22
CA LYS A 35 4.35 9.86 -7.09
C LYS A 35 3.11 9.52 -7.92
N THR A 36 2.93 8.25 -8.28
CA THR A 36 1.84 7.85 -9.18
C THR A 36 1.05 6.70 -8.60
N ASP A 37 -0.21 6.60 -9.00
CA ASP A 37 -1.06 5.48 -8.62
C ASP A 37 -0.52 4.16 -9.19
N LYS A 38 0.04 4.20 -10.39
CA LYS A 38 0.64 3.03 -11.02
C LYS A 38 1.72 2.43 -10.11
N GLU A 39 2.60 3.26 -9.61
CA GLU A 39 3.68 2.82 -8.73
C GLU A 39 3.15 2.34 -7.38
N LEU A 40 2.13 3.02 -6.85
CA LEU A 40 1.51 2.61 -5.61
C LEU A 40 0.88 1.21 -5.75
N PHE A 41 0.08 1.02 -6.79
CA PHE A 41 -0.61 -0.27 -6.97
C PHE A 41 0.36 -1.40 -7.31
N ALA A 42 1.47 -1.12 -7.99
CA ALA A 42 2.52 -2.12 -8.19
C ALA A 42 3.11 -2.57 -6.85
N ALA A 43 3.38 -1.62 -5.95
CA ALA A 43 3.90 -1.94 -4.61
C ALA A 43 2.88 -2.72 -3.79
N LEU A 44 1.61 -2.33 -3.86
CA LEU A 44 0.54 -3.05 -3.17
C LEU A 44 0.39 -4.48 -3.70
N GLY A 45 0.50 -4.66 -5.01
CA GLY A 45 0.46 -6.00 -5.61
C GLY A 45 1.61 -6.88 -5.10
N TRP A 46 2.80 -6.31 -4.99
CA TRP A 46 3.95 -7.00 -4.44
C TRP A 46 3.68 -7.50 -3.02
N LEU A 47 3.17 -6.61 -2.15
CA LEU A 47 2.87 -6.97 -0.77
C LEU A 47 1.71 -7.96 -0.67
N ALA A 48 0.73 -7.82 -1.55
CA ALA A 48 -0.40 -8.76 -1.61
C ALA A 48 0.06 -10.16 -1.98
N ARG A 49 0.96 -10.25 -2.96
CA ARG A 49 1.53 -11.54 -3.38
C ARG A 49 2.27 -12.21 -2.22
N GLU A 50 2.91 -11.40 -1.38
CA GLU A 50 3.62 -11.91 -0.21
C GLU A 50 2.71 -12.16 0.98
N GLY A 51 1.42 -11.87 0.87
CA GLY A 51 0.45 -12.09 1.93
C GLY A 51 0.59 -11.15 3.10
N LYS A 52 1.12 -9.95 2.88
CA LYS A 52 1.43 -9.02 3.97
C LYS A 52 0.39 -7.95 4.22
N ILE A 53 -0.54 -7.76 3.30
CA ILE A 53 -1.57 -6.72 3.43
C ILE A 53 -2.95 -7.26 3.14
N ASN A 54 -3.94 -6.57 3.71
CA ASN A 54 -5.36 -6.77 3.47
C ASN A 54 -5.91 -5.58 2.73
N PHE A 55 -6.95 -5.81 1.93
CA PHE A 55 -7.67 -4.77 1.19
C PHE A 55 -9.13 -4.74 1.67
N GLU A 56 -9.63 -3.55 1.92
CA GLU A 56 -11.06 -3.34 2.19
C GLU A 56 -11.52 -2.13 1.40
N GLU A 57 -12.77 -2.12 0.99
CA GLU A 57 -13.32 -0.94 0.35
C GLU A 57 -13.84 0.03 1.42
N SER A 58 -13.72 1.33 1.17
CA SER A 58 -14.31 2.33 2.03
C SER A 58 -15.83 2.22 1.97
N GLU A 59 -16.53 2.84 2.93
CA GLU A 59 -17.99 2.75 2.99
C GLU A 59 -18.67 3.25 1.72
N ASP A 60 -18.11 4.27 1.08
CA ASP A 60 -18.67 4.81 -0.16
C ASP A 60 -18.20 4.05 -1.40
N GLY A 61 -17.34 3.04 -1.24
CA GLY A 61 -16.85 2.22 -2.34
C GLY A 61 -15.87 2.91 -3.27
N LYS A 62 -15.42 4.12 -2.93
CA LYS A 62 -14.56 4.92 -3.82
C LYS A 62 -13.09 4.78 -3.57
N GLU A 63 -12.71 4.18 -2.46
CA GLU A 63 -11.31 4.08 -2.09
C GLU A 63 -11.03 2.72 -1.47
N LEU A 64 -9.83 2.22 -1.68
CA LEU A 64 -9.36 1.02 -0.98
C LEU A 64 -8.68 1.44 0.32
N ILE A 65 -8.94 0.68 1.35
CA ILE A 65 -8.30 0.84 2.66
C ILE A 65 -7.35 -0.33 2.85
N ILE A 66 -6.12 -0.03 3.15
CA ILE A 66 -5.04 -1.01 3.23
C ILE A 66 -4.60 -1.17 4.69
N SER A 67 -4.39 -2.40 5.11
CA SER A 67 -3.86 -2.69 6.46
C SER A 67 -2.89 -3.84 6.38
N LEU A 68 -2.01 -3.94 7.39
CA LEU A 68 -1.09 -5.07 7.46
C LEU A 68 -1.82 -6.31 7.97
N VAL A 69 -1.42 -7.46 7.46
CA VAL A 69 -1.90 -8.73 7.98
C VAL A 69 -1.37 -8.90 9.40
N GLN A 70 -2.26 -9.18 10.32
CA GLN A 70 -1.92 -9.44 11.73
C GLN A 70 -1.74 -10.95 11.89
N GLY A 71 -0.56 -11.35 12.26
CA GLY A 71 -0.41 -12.77 12.35
C GLY A 71 0.70 -13.30 13.13
#